data_469e5006524d40bfe26093bcae84c619
#
_entry.id   469e5006524d40bfe26093bcae84c619
#
_cell.length_a   1.000
_cell.length_b   1.000
_cell.length_c   1.000
_cell.angle_alpha   90.00
_cell.angle_beta   90.00
_cell.angle_gamma   90.00
#
_symmetry.space_group_name_H-M   'P 1'
#
loop_
_entity.id
_entity.type
_entity.pdbx_description
1 polymer ?
#
loop_
_entity_poly.entity_id
_entity_poly.type
_entity_poly.pdbx_seq_one_letter_code
_entity_poly.pdbx_strand_id
1 'polypeptide(L)'
;QLRATSFHETLEPNLLLETARGCWWGAKHHCTFCGLNGETMAFRAKSAERALDEFATVTAKYPGYPIYVVDNILNLAYFKDLLPQLAERKLGLDLFFEVKANLKKDQLRQLRAAGVTIIQPGIESLSDEVLQLMRKGVKALQNIQLLKWCK
;
A
#
# COMPACT_ATOMS: atom_id res chain seq x y z
N GLN A 1 -23.61 11.82 -3.98
CA GLN A 1 -23.69 13.30 -3.94
C GLN A 1 -22.76 13.94 -5.00
N LEU A 2 -21.49 13.55 -5.13
CA LEU A 2 -20.52 14.09 -6.08
C LEU A 2 -21.00 13.98 -7.54
N ARG A 3 -21.64 12.86 -7.92
CA ARG A 3 -22.21 12.65 -9.27
C ARG A 3 -23.34 13.62 -9.63
N ALA A 4 -23.93 14.30 -8.67
CA ALA A 4 -24.98 15.30 -8.86
C ALA A 4 -24.45 16.73 -8.99
N THR A 5 -23.13 16.93 -8.99
CA THR A 5 -22.49 18.24 -9.13
C THR A 5 -21.92 18.44 -10.53
N SER A 6 -21.76 19.69 -10.96
CA SER A 6 -21.10 20.04 -12.23
C SER A 6 -19.63 19.61 -12.32
N PHE A 7 -19.03 19.20 -11.20
CA PHE A 7 -17.64 18.78 -11.12
C PHE A 7 -17.42 17.28 -11.35
N HIS A 8 -18.49 16.49 -11.52
CA HIS A 8 -18.36 15.02 -11.64
C HIS A 8 -17.52 14.57 -12.85
N GLU A 9 -17.46 15.39 -13.91
CA GLU A 9 -16.66 15.09 -15.11
C GLU A 9 -15.16 15.38 -14.92
N THR A 10 -14.81 16.21 -13.93
CA THR A 10 -13.43 16.63 -13.66
C THR A 10 -12.81 16.00 -12.40
N LEU A 11 -13.63 15.35 -11.56
CA LEU A 11 -13.21 14.72 -10.32
C LEU A 11 -13.26 13.21 -10.46
N GLU A 12 -12.13 12.56 -10.26
CA GLU A 12 -12.01 11.09 -10.13
C GLU A 12 -12.06 10.71 -8.64
N PRO A 13 -13.24 10.41 -8.09
CA PRO A 13 -13.36 10.08 -6.68
C PRO A 13 -12.77 8.71 -6.39
N ASN A 14 -11.91 8.65 -5.37
CA ASN A 14 -11.35 7.43 -4.82
C ASN A 14 -11.96 7.15 -3.44
N LEU A 15 -12.13 5.88 -3.12
CA LEU A 15 -12.52 5.46 -1.78
C LEU A 15 -11.27 5.32 -0.92
N LEU A 16 -11.35 5.72 0.34
CA LEU A 16 -10.25 5.59 1.29
C LEU A 16 -10.54 4.45 2.25
N LEU A 17 -9.58 3.54 2.43
CA LEU A 17 -9.70 2.43 3.36
C LEU A 17 -8.38 2.24 4.10
N GLU A 18 -8.45 2.09 5.42
CA GLU A 18 -7.28 1.82 6.26
C GLU A 18 -7.29 0.35 6.68
N THR A 19 -6.22 -0.38 6.38
CA THR A 19 -6.04 -1.76 6.84
C THR A 19 -5.00 -1.89 7.95
N ALA A 20 -4.08 -0.93 8.03
CA ALA A 20 -3.06 -0.87 9.08
C ALA A 20 -2.73 0.59 9.42
N ARG A 21 -2.27 0.84 10.63
CA ARG A 21 -1.80 2.13 11.10
C ARG A 21 -0.43 2.01 11.74
N GLY A 22 0.39 3.08 11.58
CA GLY A 22 1.77 3.07 11.98
C GLY A 22 2.68 2.45 10.93
N CYS A 23 3.95 2.27 11.24
CA CYS A 23 4.93 1.72 10.33
C CYS A 23 5.75 0.63 11.02
N TRP A 24 5.65 -0.63 10.53
CA TRP A 24 6.39 -1.76 11.09
C TRP A 24 7.92 -1.61 10.96
N TRP A 25 8.38 -0.88 9.93
CA TRP A 25 9.79 -0.53 9.80
C TRP A 25 10.18 0.58 10.78
N GLY A 26 9.37 1.65 10.84
CA GLY A 26 9.58 2.79 11.72
C GLY A 26 9.57 2.43 13.19
N ALA A 27 8.70 1.51 13.60
CA ALA A 27 8.62 1.02 14.97
C ALA A 27 9.94 0.35 15.46
N LYS A 28 10.75 -0.20 14.52
CA LYS A 28 12.02 -0.88 14.83
C LYS A 28 13.25 -0.02 14.56
N HIS A 29 13.23 0.76 13.48
CA HIS A 29 14.42 1.41 12.93
C HIS A 29 14.30 2.92 12.78
N HIS A 30 13.10 3.46 12.73
CA HIS A 30 12.72 4.86 12.57
C HIS A 30 13.56 5.63 11.52
N CYS A 31 13.04 5.81 10.32
CA CYS A 31 13.70 6.62 9.29
C CYS A 31 13.91 8.04 9.81
N THR A 32 15.11 8.61 9.63
CA THR A 32 15.52 9.88 10.26
C THR A 32 14.71 11.09 9.82
N PHE A 33 14.02 11.01 8.67
CA PHE A 33 13.22 12.11 8.10
C PHE A 33 11.71 11.94 8.35
N CYS A 34 11.27 10.80 8.88
CA CYS A 34 9.85 10.45 8.95
C CYS A 34 9.18 11.06 10.18
N GLY A 35 8.13 11.85 9.95
CA GLY A 35 7.29 12.45 11.00
C GLY A 35 5.82 12.03 10.94
N LEU A 36 5.49 10.97 10.17
CA LEU A 36 4.10 10.62 9.84
C LEU A 36 3.20 10.31 11.04
N ASN A 37 3.72 9.77 12.11
CA ASN A 37 2.90 9.28 13.22
C ASN A 37 3.10 10.08 14.53
N GLY A 38 3.50 11.36 14.45
CA GLY A 38 3.55 12.29 15.57
C GLY A 38 4.03 11.72 16.91
N GLU A 39 3.13 11.07 17.62
CA GLU A 39 3.39 10.53 18.96
C GLU A 39 3.94 9.11 18.96
N THR A 40 3.59 8.25 17.99
CA THR A 40 3.99 6.84 17.99
C THR A 40 4.11 6.23 16.59
N MET A 41 5.15 5.42 16.40
CA MET A 41 5.35 4.56 15.23
C MET A 41 4.77 3.15 15.42
N ALA A 42 4.07 2.89 16.52
CA ALA A 42 3.52 1.56 16.83
C ALA A 42 2.65 1.05 15.67
N PHE A 43 3.03 -0.13 15.16
CA PHE A 43 2.34 -0.74 14.03
C PHE A 43 1.20 -1.62 14.51
N ARG A 44 0.02 -1.42 13.95
CA ARG A 44 -1.19 -2.22 14.17
C ARG A 44 -1.87 -2.48 12.84
N ALA A 45 -2.27 -3.73 12.59
CA ALA A 45 -2.98 -4.10 11.39
C ALA A 45 -4.27 -4.84 11.75
N LYS A 46 -5.29 -4.68 10.90
CA LYS A 46 -6.49 -5.49 10.95
C LYS A 46 -6.14 -6.95 10.63
N SER A 47 -6.95 -7.90 11.09
CA SER A 47 -6.85 -9.27 10.60
C SER A 47 -7.17 -9.32 9.12
N ALA A 48 -6.66 -10.34 8.42
CA ALA A 48 -6.97 -10.55 7.01
C ALA A 48 -8.47 -10.67 6.76
N GLU A 49 -9.18 -11.40 7.62
CA GLU A 49 -10.63 -11.57 7.58
C GLU A 49 -11.36 -10.21 7.66
N ARG A 50 -11.02 -9.39 8.65
CA ARG A 50 -11.63 -8.07 8.82
C ARG A 50 -11.37 -7.15 7.62
N ALA A 51 -10.13 -7.11 7.12
CA ALA A 51 -9.79 -6.31 5.94
C ALA A 51 -10.54 -6.80 4.69
N LEU A 52 -10.64 -8.11 4.50
CA LEU A 52 -11.34 -8.74 3.40
C LEU A 52 -12.84 -8.40 3.39
N ASP A 53 -13.49 -8.44 4.56
CA ASP A 53 -14.90 -8.07 4.71
C ASP A 53 -15.13 -6.59 4.40
N GLU A 54 -14.23 -5.72 4.81
CA GLU A 54 -14.31 -4.29 4.50
C GLU A 54 -14.14 -4.04 2.99
N PHE A 55 -13.17 -4.69 2.33
CA PHE A 55 -13.02 -4.59 0.87
C PHE A 55 -14.29 -5.06 0.16
N ALA A 56 -14.82 -6.22 0.53
CA ALA A 56 -16.04 -6.77 -0.08
C ALA A 56 -17.25 -5.82 0.12
N THR A 57 -17.43 -5.30 1.33
CA THR A 57 -18.53 -4.38 1.68
C THR A 57 -18.43 -3.07 0.88
N VAL A 58 -17.24 -2.47 0.85
CA VAL A 58 -17.02 -1.19 0.17
C VAL A 58 -17.19 -1.35 -1.34
N THR A 59 -16.67 -2.42 -1.93
CA THR A 59 -16.80 -2.70 -3.37
C THR A 59 -18.24 -2.98 -3.77
N ALA A 60 -18.98 -3.74 -2.96
CA ALA A 60 -20.40 -3.99 -3.21
C ALA A 60 -21.24 -2.70 -3.15
N LYS A 61 -20.92 -1.80 -2.22
CA LYS A 61 -21.63 -0.53 -2.04
C LYS A 61 -21.26 0.52 -3.10
N TYR A 62 -20.01 0.51 -3.56
CA TYR A 62 -19.46 1.49 -4.51
C TYR A 62 -18.69 0.79 -5.64
N PRO A 63 -19.41 0.07 -6.54
CA PRO A 63 -18.74 -0.69 -7.59
C PRO A 63 -18.01 0.24 -8.58
N GLY A 64 -16.82 -0.19 -9.01
CA GLY A 64 -16.01 0.50 -10.01
C GLY A 64 -15.26 1.73 -9.54
N TYR A 65 -15.25 2.02 -8.22
CA TYR A 65 -14.40 3.08 -7.68
C TYR A 65 -13.05 2.50 -7.23
N PRO A 66 -11.92 3.16 -7.57
CA PRO A 66 -10.63 2.82 -7.02
C PRO A 66 -10.60 2.96 -5.49
N ILE A 67 -9.87 2.08 -4.82
CA ILE A 67 -9.70 2.12 -3.36
C ILE A 67 -8.25 2.44 -3.04
N TYR A 68 -8.02 3.58 -2.43
CA TYR A 68 -6.73 3.98 -1.91
C TYR A 68 -6.60 3.49 -0.47
N VAL A 69 -5.73 2.51 -0.27
CA VAL A 69 -5.40 2.04 1.06
C VAL A 69 -4.42 3.03 1.67
N VAL A 70 -4.89 3.73 2.71
CA VAL A 70 -4.17 4.85 3.35
C VAL A 70 -3.23 4.39 4.47
N ASP A 71 -2.73 3.17 4.36
CA ASP A 71 -1.73 2.62 5.28
C ASP A 71 -0.36 3.27 4.99
N ASN A 72 0.38 3.66 6.01
CA ASN A 72 1.74 4.20 5.84
C ASN A 72 2.74 3.18 5.28
N ILE A 73 2.40 1.91 5.28
CA ILE A 73 3.20 0.80 4.74
C ILE A 73 2.36 -0.48 4.71
N LEU A 74 2.38 -1.19 3.59
CA LEU A 74 1.74 -2.49 3.44
C LEU A 74 2.22 -3.48 4.52
N ASN A 75 1.28 -4.14 5.21
CA ASN A 75 1.60 -5.22 6.14
C ASN A 75 2.13 -6.45 5.40
N LEU A 76 3.35 -6.87 5.74
CA LEU A 76 3.98 -8.05 5.10
C LEU A 76 3.25 -9.36 5.40
N ALA A 77 2.49 -9.46 6.49
CA ALA A 77 1.68 -10.64 6.76
C ALA A 77 0.62 -10.87 5.69
N TYR A 78 0.10 -9.81 5.08
CA TYR A 78 -0.95 -9.88 4.05
C TYR A 78 -0.54 -10.65 2.79
N PHE A 79 0.74 -10.84 2.54
CA PHE A 79 1.21 -11.75 1.49
C PHE A 79 0.86 -13.22 1.75
N LYS A 80 0.62 -13.59 3.00
CA LYS A 80 0.31 -14.97 3.39
C LYS A 80 -1.18 -15.25 3.50
N ASP A 81 -1.98 -14.22 3.76
CA ASP A 81 -3.38 -14.38 4.12
C ASP A 81 -4.34 -13.50 3.31
N LEU A 82 -4.25 -12.17 3.36
CA LEU A 82 -5.22 -11.27 2.73
C LEU A 82 -5.11 -11.27 1.20
N LEU A 83 -3.91 -11.04 0.65
CA LEU A 83 -3.72 -10.89 -0.80
C LEU A 83 -4.09 -12.14 -1.60
N PRO A 84 -3.74 -13.38 -1.16
CA PRO A 84 -4.23 -14.59 -1.81
C PRO A 84 -5.77 -14.67 -1.85
N GLN A 85 -6.44 -14.34 -0.74
CA GLN A 85 -7.90 -14.37 -0.68
C GLN A 85 -8.55 -13.30 -1.57
N LEU A 86 -7.98 -12.10 -1.66
CA LEU A 86 -8.45 -11.06 -2.59
C LEU A 86 -8.32 -11.52 -4.04
N ALA A 87 -7.19 -12.17 -4.39
CA ALA A 87 -6.96 -12.71 -5.73
C ALA A 87 -7.97 -13.82 -6.08
N GLU A 88 -8.29 -14.69 -5.13
CA GLU A 88 -9.24 -15.80 -5.29
C GLU A 88 -10.68 -15.28 -5.47
N ARG A 89 -11.09 -14.31 -4.68
CA ARG A 89 -12.47 -13.76 -4.70
C ARG A 89 -12.79 -12.93 -5.94
N LYS A 90 -11.78 -12.45 -6.70
CA LYS A 90 -11.94 -11.69 -7.94
C LYS A 90 -12.98 -10.56 -7.85
N LEU A 91 -12.88 -9.75 -6.82
CA LEU A 91 -13.84 -8.68 -6.51
C LEU A 91 -13.79 -7.50 -7.51
N GLY A 92 -12.97 -7.56 -8.55
CA GLY A 92 -12.82 -6.45 -9.50
C GLY A 92 -12.19 -5.21 -8.88
N LEU A 93 -11.26 -5.39 -7.95
CA LEU A 93 -10.62 -4.32 -7.21
C LEU A 93 -9.63 -3.54 -8.07
N ASP A 94 -9.57 -2.25 -7.82
CA ASP A 94 -8.54 -1.33 -8.28
C ASP A 94 -7.92 -0.67 -7.04
N LEU A 95 -6.76 -1.19 -6.60
CA LEU A 95 -6.16 -0.85 -5.32
C LEU A 95 -4.87 -0.06 -5.47
N PHE A 96 -4.70 0.94 -4.59
CA PHE A 96 -3.43 1.61 -4.33
C PHE A 96 -2.88 1.20 -2.97
N PHE A 97 -1.56 0.96 -2.89
CA PHE A 97 -0.84 0.73 -1.62
C PHE A 97 0.49 1.47 -1.56
N GLU A 98 0.82 1.97 -0.36
CA GLU A 98 2.19 2.38 -0.04
C GLU A 98 3.02 1.17 0.39
N VAL A 99 4.21 1.01 -0.20
CA VAL A 99 5.05 -0.16 0.02
C VAL A 99 6.51 0.22 0.31
N LYS A 100 7.22 -0.62 1.04
CA LYS A 100 8.67 -0.52 1.16
C LYS A 100 9.33 -1.05 -0.12
N ALA A 101 10.39 -0.40 -0.58
CA ALA A 101 11.03 -0.69 -1.87
C ALA A 101 11.83 -2.01 -1.93
N ASN A 102 11.75 -2.86 -0.91
CA ASN A 102 12.42 -4.16 -0.86
C ASN A 102 11.53 -5.36 -1.23
N LEU A 103 10.43 -5.11 -1.91
CA LEU A 103 9.55 -6.19 -2.37
C LEU A 103 10.26 -7.06 -3.41
N LYS A 104 9.97 -8.36 -3.37
CA LYS A 104 10.44 -9.34 -4.36
C LYS A 104 9.50 -9.36 -5.56
N LYS A 105 10.01 -9.84 -6.70
CA LYS A 105 9.21 -9.93 -7.95
C LYS A 105 7.91 -10.73 -7.77
N ASP A 106 7.97 -11.84 -7.02
CA ASP A 106 6.78 -12.64 -6.77
C ASP A 106 5.75 -11.95 -5.86
N GLN A 107 6.21 -11.07 -4.96
CA GLN A 107 5.31 -10.24 -4.15
C GLN A 107 4.58 -9.20 -5.01
N LEU A 108 5.24 -8.62 -6.02
CA LEU A 108 4.58 -7.73 -6.98
C LEU A 108 3.53 -8.48 -7.81
N ARG A 109 3.82 -9.73 -8.22
CA ARG A 109 2.83 -10.57 -8.90
C ARG A 109 1.62 -10.87 -8.02
N GLN A 110 1.83 -11.14 -6.74
CA GLN A 110 0.74 -11.35 -5.78
C GLN A 110 -0.10 -10.08 -5.59
N LEU A 111 0.53 -8.91 -5.47
CA LEU A 111 -0.18 -7.62 -5.42
C LEU A 111 -1.04 -7.43 -6.67
N ARG A 112 -0.46 -7.64 -7.84
CA ARG A 112 -1.21 -7.52 -9.12
C ARG A 112 -2.39 -8.48 -9.19
N ALA A 113 -2.20 -9.74 -8.80
CA ALA A 113 -3.26 -10.75 -8.76
C ALA A 113 -4.40 -10.38 -7.79
N ALA A 114 -4.08 -9.69 -6.69
CA ALA A 114 -5.05 -9.22 -5.70
C ALA A 114 -5.80 -7.94 -6.12
N GLY A 115 -5.50 -7.38 -7.32
CA GLY A 115 -6.13 -6.17 -7.83
C GLY A 115 -5.40 -4.87 -7.47
N VAL A 116 -4.14 -4.94 -7.01
CA VAL A 116 -3.31 -3.75 -6.82
C VAL A 116 -2.78 -3.28 -8.16
N THR A 117 -3.24 -2.13 -8.62
CA THR A 117 -2.87 -1.53 -9.91
C THR A 117 -1.83 -0.45 -9.76
N ILE A 118 -1.80 0.21 -8.61
CA ILE A 118 -0.86 1.29 -8.30
C ILE A 118 -0.18 0.99 -6.97
N ILE A 119 1.14 1.19 -6.93
CA ILE A 119 1.91 1.20 -5.69
C ILE A 119 2.74 2.47 -5.58
N GLN A 120 2.91 2.97 -4.36
CA GLN A 120 3.88 4.02 -4.04
C GLN A 120 5.02 3.40 -3.24
N PRO A 121 6.17 3.11 -3.88
CA PRO A 121 7.33 2.60 -3.17
C PRO A 121 8.10 3.74 -2.51
N GLY A 122 8.50 3.56 -1.27
CA GLY A 122 9.38 4.48 -0.58
C GLY A 122 10.82 4.40 -1.09
N ILE A 123 11.11 5.02 -2.22
CA ILE A 123 12.43 5.03 -2.89
C ILE A 123 13.40 5.97 -2.17
N GLU A 124 13.01 7.21 -1.93
CA GLU A 124 13.70 8.34 -1.27
C GLU A 124 15.04 8.73 -1.92
N SER A 125 15.92 7.76 -2.24
CA SER A 125 17.23 8.02 -2.84
C SER A 125 17.71 6.83 -3.68
N LEU A 126 18.62 7.12 -4.62
CA LEU A 126 19.41 6.12 -5.37
C LEU A 126 20.89 6.10 -4.95
N SER A 127 21.23 6.72 -3.80
CA SER A 127 22.53 6.62 -3.16
C SER A 127 22.45 5.73 -1.92
N ASP A 128 23.31 4.71 -1.85
CA ASP A 128 23.39 3.82 -0.69
C ASP A 128 23.78 4.58 0.59
N GLU A 129 24.68 5.56 0.46
CA GLU A 129 25.10 6.41 1.58
C GLU A 129 23.92 7.19 2.17
N VAL A 130 23.13 7.85 1.31
CA VAL A 130 21.95 8.61 1.72
C VAL A 130 20.90 7.70 2.33
N LEU A 131 20.64 6.53 1.74
CA LEU A 131 19.70 5.53 2.27
C LEU A 131 20.12 5.01 3.65
N GLN A 132 21.43 4.90 3.89
CA GLN A 132 21.98 4.52 5.19
C GLN A 132 21.79 5.63 6.22
N LEU A 133 22.08 6.89 5.88
CA LEU A 133 21.82 8.06 6.73
C LEU A 133 20.34 8.18 7.09
N MET A 134 19.47 7.90 6.14
CA MET A 134 18.01 7.86 6.33
C MET A 134 17.53 6.67 7.15
N ARG A 135 18.36 5.68 7.45
CA ARG A 135 17.98 4.40 8.07
C ARG A 135 16.85 3.69 7.33
N LYS A 136 16.87 3.79 6.00
CA LYS A 136 15.78 3.29 5.14
C LYS A 136 15.75 1.75 5.07
N GLY A 137 16.88 1.08 5.30
CA GLY A 137 17.01 -0.38 5.29
C GLY A 137 16.74 -1.01 3.91
N VAL A 138 17.08 -0.29 2.85
CA VAL A 138 17.14 -0.75 1.47
C VAL A 138 18.41 -0.21 0.83
N LYS A 139 18.82 -0.83 -0.29
CA LYS A 139 19.92 -0.37 -1.14
C LYS A 139 19.40 0.24 -2.43
N ALA A 140 20.18 1.13 -3.03
CA ALA A 140 19.87 1.76 -4.32
C ALA A 140 19.51 0.71 -5.41
N LEU A 141 20.25 -0.39 -5.47
CA LEU A 141 19.98 -1.47 -6.42
C LEU A 141 18.58 -2.09 -6.20
N GLN A 142 18.11 -2.23 -4.95
CA GLN A 142 16.76 -2.74 -4.67
C GLN A 142 15.69 -1.78 -5.17
N ASN A 143 15.90 -0.47 -5.00
CA ASN A 143 15.02 0.58 -5.51
C ASN A 143 14.92 0.50 -7.05
N ILE A 144 16.06 0.45 -7.74
CA ILE A 144 16.12 0.34 -9.21
C ILE A 144 15.45 -0.96 -9.67
N GLN A 145 15.72 -2.07 -8.99
CA GLN A 145 15.16 -3.37 -9.33
C GLN A 145 13.65 -3.41 -9.18
N LEU A 146 13.11 -2.80 -8.11
CA LEU A 146 11.67 -2.69 -7.92
C LEU A 146 11.03 -1.90 -9.06
N LEU A 147 11.56 -0.71 -9.39
CA LEU A 147 11.07 0.12 -10.50
C LEU A 147 11.11 -0.63 -11.83
N LYS A 148 12.18 -1.39 -12.08
CA LYS A 148 12.28 -2.25 -13.27
C LYS A 148 11.18 -3.32 -13.33
N TRP A 149 10.78 -3.89 -12.19
CA TRP A 149 9.75 -4.93 -12.16
C TRP A 149 8.33 -4.37 -12.25
N CYS A 150 8.12 -3.10 -11.89
CA CYS A 150 6.83 -2.42 -12.03
C CYS A 150 6.54 -1.95 -13.45
N LYS A 151 7.55 -1.92 -14.32
CA LYS A 151 7.44 -1.60 -15.75
C LYS A 151 6.95 -2.80 -16.56
#